data_45232be8c7df2dea52d317f8bb3a8cfd
#
_entry.id   45232be8c7df2dea52d317f8bb3a8cfd
#
_cell.length_a   1.000
_cell.length_b   1.000
_cell.length_c   1.000
_cell.angle_alpha   90.00
_cell.angle_beta   90.00
_cell.angle_gamma   90.00
#
_symmetry.space_group_name_H-M   'P 1'
#
loop_
_entity.id
_entity.type
_entity.pdbx_description
1 polymer ?
#
loop_
_entity_poly.entity_id
_entity_poly.type
_entity_poly.pdbx_seq_one_letter_code
_entity_poly.pdbx_strand_id
1 'polypeptide(L)'
;MSKKLITVGIPAYKAQDHICDCLASIQIQTIRDEVVVIIAKDNPKDNYDFVKKRFPNLEIQILDCEKNTGPGLARQRCADAATTEWITWIDADDVFYDPFALENLKDGITQDCIEVRGIFCQEIDPNPMKVRAMPRMDEGHPWVFGRLYNLKFLKANEIKFSALRAMEDGEFNWKIRMSIEGFPLKINSVEKVVYLWRKGSDHSITRIGIEENDGEPLYNWDLCQVGATAAAINAIKFCKKRNPFNGSITRFTVEMFVDKYFTYIQCLEKKPMFAKENFFNAKRFYHECYKEIENQISEDILKKIYTMHYADHSSDMVGIIPSLTFFQFLDKIKSEDYRGKEEFDEIRSELPEWVIELDMKSGVLGEEGYVYVIDEKK
;
A
#
# COMPACT_ATOMS: atom_id res chain seq x y z
N MET A 1 12.88 -23.90 -24.88
CA MET A 1 11.97 -23.16 -23.99
C MET A 1 12.56 -21.80 -23.73
N SER A 2 11.81 -20.72 -23.87
CA SER A 2 12.27 -19.36 -23.52
C SER A 2 12.65 -19.31 -22.04
N LYS A 3 13.68 -18.53 -21.70
CA LYS A 3 14.05 -18.29 -20.31
C LYS A 3 12.89 -17.55 -19.62
N LYS A 4 12.42 -18.06 -18.49
CA LYS A 4 11.41 -17.36 -17.67
C LYS A 4 12.05 -16.12 -17.07
N LEU A 5 11.44 -14.97 -17.33
CA LEU A 5 11.96 -13.65 -16.92
C LEU A 5 11.13 -13.01 -15.82
N ILE A 6 9.80 -13.16 -15.87
CA ILE A 6 8.86 -12.45 -14.99
C ILE A 6 8.03 -13.45 -14.20
N THR A 7 7.93 -13.24 -12.89
CA THR A 7 6.89 -13.85 -12.06
C THR A 7 5.70 -12.89 -11.93
N VAL A 8 4.49 -13.39 -12.17
CA VAL A 8 3.24 -12.72 -11.84
C VAL A 8 2.71 -13.34 -10.56
N GLY A 9 2.77 -12.63 -9.45
CA GLY A 9 2.26 -13.04 -8.15
C GLY A 9 0.80 -12.61 -7.96
N ILE A 10 -0.07 -13.53 -7.56
CA ILE A 10 -1.50 -13.30 -7.35
C ILE A 10 -1.83 -13.65 -5.89
N PRO A 11 -2.04 -12.65 -5.00
CA PRO A 11 -2.66 -12.90 -3.71
C PRO A 11 -4.13 -13.27 -3.92
N ALA A 12 -4.58 -14.42 -3.40
CA ALA A 12 -5.92 -14.92 -3.68
C ALA A 12 -6.68 -15.27 -2.39
N TYR A 13 -7.71 -14.47 -2.09
CA TYR A 13 -8.63 -14.66 -0.98
C TYR A 13 -10.07 -14.67 -1.49
N LYS A 14 -10.76 -15.80 -1.40
CA LYS A 14 -12.14 -15.99 -1.89
C LYS A 14 -12.36 -15.50 -3.32
N ALA A 15 -11.36 -15.72 -4.20
CA ALA A 15 -11.32 -15.15 -5.53
C ALA A 15 -11.75 -16.15 -6.64
N GLN A 16 -12.42 -17.25 -6.30
CA GLN A 16 -12.77 -18.30 -7.26
C GLN A 16 -13.59 -17.78 -8.44
N ASP A 17 -14.46 -16.79 -8.20
CA ASP A 17 -15.35 -16.22 -9.22
C ASP A 17 -14.66 -15.21 -10.14
N HIS A 18 -13.52 -14.64 -9.71
CA HIS A 18 -12.84 -13.55 -10.42
C HIS A 18 -11.50 -13.97 -11.04
N ILE A 19 -10.78 -14.89 -10.43
CA ILE A 19 -9.42 -15.28 -10.83
C ILE A 19 -9.29 -15.71 -12.29
N CYS A 20 -10.36 -16.19 -12.90
CA CYS A 20 -10.34 -16.60 -14.29
C CYS A 20 -10.13 -15.43 -15.26
N ASP A 21 -10.69 -14.27 -14.98
CA ASP A 21 -10.50 -13.07 -15.80
C ASP A 21 -9.06 -12.56 -15.67
N CYS A 22 -8.53 -12.56 -14.45
CA CYS A 22 -7.15 -12.25 -14.18
C CYS A 22 -6.21 -13.17 -14.99
N LEU A 23 -6.36 -14.47 -14.89
CA LEU A 23 -5.55 -15.45 -15.62
C LEU A 23 -5.72 -15.36 -17.14
N ALA A 24 -6.92 -15.06 -17.64
CA ALA A 24 -7.15 -14.82 -19.06
C ALA A 24 -6.35 -13.61 -19.56
N SER A 25 -6.28 -12.53 -18.78
CA SER A 25 -5.48 -11.35 -19.12
C SER A 25 -3.98 -11.66 -19.17
N ILE A 26 -3.48 -12.60 -18.36
CA ILE A 26 -2.11 -13.09 -18.39
C ILE A 26 -1.88 -14.01 -19.60
N GLN A 27 -2.82 -14.88 -19.90
CA GLN A 27 -2.71 -15.85 -21.01
C GLN A 27 -2.58 -15.18 -22.38
N ILE A 28 -3.18 -13.98 -22.56
CA ILE A 28 -3.12 -13.25 -23.83
C ILE A 28 -1.88 -12.36 -23.97
N GLN A 29 -1.02 -12.27 -22.96
CA GLN A 29 0.18 -11.44 -23.04
C GLN A 29 1.14 -11.91 -24.15
N THR A 30 1.69 -10.97 -24.90
CA THR A 30 2.64 -11.22 -26.01
C THR A 30 3.87 -12.00 -25.55
N ILE A 31 4.33 -11.74 -24.32
CA ILE A 31 5.50 -12.39 -23.71
C ILE A 31 5.11 -13.50 -22.71
N ARG A 32 3.89 -14.05 -22.81
CA ARG A 32 3.38 -15.12 -21.93
C ARG A 32 4.39 -16.24 -21.67
N ASP A 33 5.14 -16.65 -22.71
CA ASP A 33 6.09 -17.76 -22.60
C ASP A 33 7.31 -17.44 -21.73
N GLU A 34 7.54 -16.16 -21.39
CA GLU A 34 8.55 -15.69 -20.45
C GLU A 34 8.00 -15.56 -19.01
N VAL A 35 6.73 -15.87 -18.77
CA VAL A 35 6.02 -15.65 -17.51
C VAL A 35 5.85 -16.94 -16.71
N VAL A 36 5.96 -16.85 -15.39
CA VAL A 36 5.50 -17.85 -14.40
C VAL A 36 4.44 -17.19 -13.55
N VAL A 37 3.33 -17.86 -13.32
CA VAL A 37 2.25 -17.39 -12.44
C VAL A 37 2.35 -18.09 -11.10
N ILE A 38 2.33 -17.34 -10.00
CA ILE A 38 2.28 -17.88 -8.64
C ILE A 38 1.03 -17.36 -7.95
N ILE A 39 0.11 -18.26 -7.62
CA ILE A 39 -1.12 -17.96 -6.87
C ILE A 39 -0.85 -18.30 -5.41
N ALA A 40 -0.85 -17.31 -4.53
CA ALA A 40 -0.74 -17.51 -3.09
C ALA A 40 -2.12 -17.45 -2.44
N LYS A 41 -2.65 -18.61 -2.03
CA LYS A 41 -3.91 -18.68 -1.29
C LYS A 41 -3.78 -17.92 0.03
N ASP A 42 -4.79 -17.15 0.39
CA ASP A 42 -4.87 -16.49 1.69
C ASP A 42 -6.11 -16.92 2.50
N ASN A 43 -6.77 -17.99 2.04
CA ASN A 43 -7.79 -18.72 2.77
C ASN A 43 -7.56 -20.23 2.59
N PRO A 44 -7.34 -21.00 3.67
CA PRO A 44 -7.10 -22.45 3.58
C PRO A 44 -8.21 -23.24 2.90
N LYS A 45 -9.45 -22.70 2.94
CA LYS A 45 -10.63 -23.36 2.35
C LYS A 45 -10.77 -23.13 0.85
N ASP A 46 -10.01 -22.19 0.27
CA ASP A 46 -10.10 -21.91 -1.16
C ASP A 46 -9.45 -23.04 -1.97
N ASN A 47 -10.04 -23.34 -3.13
CA ASN A 47 -9.49 -24.29 -4.08
C ASN A 47 -9.36 -23.63 -5.46
N TYR A 48 -8.14 -23.60 -5.98
CA TYR A 48 -7.81 -23.08 -7.30
C TYR A 48 -7.25 -24.14 -8.25
N ASP A 49 -7.34 -25.44 -7.96
CA ASP A 49 -6.78 -26.52 -8.80
C ASP A 49 -7.37 -26.53 -10.21
N PHE A 50 -8.61 -26.08 -10.36
CA PHE A 50 -9.29 -25.98 -11.64
C PHE A 50 -8.60 -25.06 -12.65
N VAL A 51 -7.83 -24.05 -12.19
CA VAL A 51 -7.19 -23.07 -13.08
C VAL A 51 -6.13 -23.71 -13.98
N LYS A 52 -5.39 -24.71 -13.49
CA LYS A 52 -4.37 -25.40 -14.30
C LYS A 52 -4.98 -26.11 -15.50
N LYS A 53 -6.18 -26.69 -15.33
CA LYS A 53 -6.92 -27.32 -16.42
C LYS A 53 -7.50 -26.29 -17.38
N ARG A 54 -7.95 -25.15 -16.87
CA ARG A 54 -8.57 -24.08 -17.67
C ARG A 54 -7.55 -23.26 -18.46
N PHE A 55 -6.34 -23.11 -17.92
CA PHE A 55 -5.25 -22.32 -18.51
C PHE A 55 -3.98 -23.18 -18.74
N PRO A 56 -4.06 -24.21 -19.61
CA PRO A 56 -2.97 -25.18 -19.81
C PRO A 56 -1.70 -24.54 -20.43
N ASN A 57 -1.83 -23.36 -21.02
CA ASN A 57 -0.72 -22.63 -21.64
C ASN A 57 0.01 -21.69 -20.65
N LEU A 58 -0.45 -21.62 -19.40
CA LEU A 58 0.24 -20.88 -18.33
C LEU A 58 0.99 -21.86 -17.43
N GLU A 59 2.22 -21.48 -17.08
CA GLU A 59 2.94 -22.17 -16.01
C GLU A 59 2.46 -21.61 -14.67
N ILE A 60 1.62 -22.39 -13.96
CA ILE A 60 0.95 -21.97 -12.73
C ILE A 60 1.43 -22.80 -11.54
N GLN A 61 1.96 -22.12 -10.54
CA GLN A 61 2.21 -22.65 -9.20
C GLN A 61 1.14 -22.14 -8.22
N ILE A 62 0.61 -23.00 -7.37
CA ILE A 62 -0.34 -22.64 -6.31
C ILE A 62 0.35 -22.89 -4.98
N LEU A 63 0.36 -21.86 -4.10
CA LEU A 63 0.89 -21.95 -2.75
C LEU A 63 -0.26 -22.00 -1.75
N ASP A 64 -0.27 -23.05 -0.95
CA ASP A 64 -1.24 -23.21 0.15
C ASP A 64 -0.93 -22.27 1.33
N CYS A 65 -1.92 -22.06 2.20
CA CYS A 65 -1.77 -21.35 3.46
C CYS A 65 -2.45 -22.11 4.61
N GLU A 66 -1.96 -21.93 5.81
CA GLU A 66 -2.57 -22.50 7.03
C GLU A 66 -3.69 -21.61 7.57
N LYS A 67 -3.54 -20.28 7.41
CA LYS A 67 -4.47 -19.26 7.86
C LYS A 67 -4.45 -18.04 6.95
N ASN A 68 -5.45 -17.16 7.10
CA ASN A 68 -5.43 -15.85 6.49
C ASN A 68 -4.33 -14.99 7.12
N THR A 69 -3.47 -14.43 6.28
CA THR A 69 -2.33 -13.60 6.68
C THR A 69 -2.38 -12.19 6.12
N GLY A 70 -3.36 -11.91 5.26
CA GLY A 70 -3.52 -10.64 4.56
C GLY A 70 -2.75 -10.56 3.24
N PRO A 71 -3.09 -9.57 2.39
CA PRO A 71 -2.57 -9.45 1.04
C PRO A 71 -1.05 -9.27 1.00
N GLY A 72 -0.48 -8.52 1.93
CA GLY A 72 0.97 -8.29 2.00
C GLY A 72 1.76 -9.59 2.15
N LEU A 73 1.41 -10.43 3.15
CA LEU A 73 2.10 -11.70 3.34
C LEU A 73 1.80 -12.72 2.24
N ALA A 74 0.62 -12.66 1.60
CA ALA A 74 0.35 -13.47 0.41
C ALA A 74 1.25 -13.06 -0.77
N ARG A 75 1.44 -11.74 -1.02
CA ARG A 75 2.39 -11.24 -2.01
C ARG A 75 3.83 -11.61 -1.66
N GLN A 76 4.20 -11.58 -0.36
CA GLN A 76 5.54 -12.00 0.09
C GLN A 76 5.80 -13.48 -0.24
N ARG A 77 4.83 -14.37 0.00
CA ARG A 77 4.97 -15.80 -0.37
C ARG A 77 5.22 -15.99 -1.87
N CYS A 78 4.57 -15.18 -2.72
CA CYS A 78 4.86 -15.18 -4.16
C CYS A 78 6.32 -14.79 -4.43
N ALA A 79 6.83 -13.73 -3.78
CA ALA A 79 8.21 -13.27 -3.95
C ALA A 79 9.25 -14.28 -3.44
N ASP A 80 8.95 -14.96 -2.33
CA ASP A 80 9.84 -15.98 -1.76
C ASP A 80 9.96 -17.21 -2.67
N ALA A 81 8.84 -17.63 -3.28
CA ALA A 81 8.78 -18.77 -4.20
C ALA A 81 9.30 -18.43 -5.61
N ALA A 82 9.35 -17.15 -5.99
CA ALA A 82 9.77 -16.72 -7.31
C ALA A 82 11.26 -16.96 -7.57
N THR A 83 11.56 -17.51 -8.76
CA THR A 83 12.91 -17.83 -9.24
C THR A 83 13.34 -16.99 -10.46
N THR A 84 12.45 -16.14 -10.97
CA THR A 84 12.70 -15.25 -12.10
C THR A 84 13.50 -14.03 -11.68
N GLU A 85 13.93 -13.25 -12.66
CA GLU A 85 14.70 -12.02 -12.41
C GLU A 85 13.81 -10.87 -11.93
N TRP A 86 12.57 -10.83 -12.44
CA TRP A 86 11.61 -9.79 -12.18
C TRP A 86 10.31 -10.35 -11.60
N ILE A 87 9.61 -9.54 -10.81
CA ILE A 87 8.30 -9.86 -10.25
C ILE A 87 7.34 -8.68 -10.40
N THR A 88 6.10 -8.98 -10.70
CA THR A 88 4.96 -8.06 -10.62
C THR A 88 3.83 -8.71 -9.82
N TRP A 89 2.95 -7.92 -9.25
CA TRP A 89 1.76 -8.42 -8.59
C TRP A 89 0.50 -7.90 -9.30
N ILE A 90 -0.50 -8.75 -9.32
CA ILE A 90 -1.84 -8.44 -9.80
C ILE A 90 -2.85 -9.00 -8.79
N ASP A 91 -3.85 -8.20 -8.42
CA ASP A 91 -4.91 -8.69 -7.55
C ASP A 91 -5.83 -9.63 -8.33
N ALA A 92 -6.39 -10.63 -7.65
CA ALA A 92 -7.09 -11.72 -8.30
C ALA A 92 -8.42 -11.30 -8.98
N ASP A 93 -8.93 -10.12 -8.66
CA ASP A 93 -10.12 -9.49 -9.23
C ASP A 93 -9.81 -8.43 -10.31
N ASP A 94 -8.52 -8.16 -10.58
CA ASP A 94 -8.04 -7.20 -11.58
C ASP A 94 -7.49 -7.88 -12.84
N VAL A 95 -7.15 -7.07 -13.85
CA VAL A 95 -6.62 -7.57 -15.13
C VAL A 95 -5.49 -6.68 -15.66
N PHE A 96 -4.55 -7.27 -16.41
CA PHE A 96 -3.67 -6.49 -17.26
C PHE A 96 -4.48 -5.80 -18.34
N TYR A 97 -4.15 -4.54 -18.63
CA TYR A 97 -4.98 -3.67 -19.46
C TYR A 97 -5.14 -4.17 -20.90
N ASP A 98 -4.05 -4.66 -21.49
CA ASP A 98 -4.02 -5.15 -22.86
C ASP A 98 -2.98 -6.29 -23.04
N PRO A 99 -2.90 -6.93 -24.23
CA PRO A 99 -1.91 -7.98 -24.47
C PRO A 99 -0.43 -7.56 -24.41
N PHE A 100 -0.14 -6.28 -24.42
CA PHE A 100 1.23 -5.72 -24.43
C PHE A 100 1.68 -5.23 -23.06
N ALA A 101 0.83 -5.32 -22.04
CA ALA A 101 1.09 -4.73 -20.73
C ALA A 101 2.41 -5.19 -20.11
N LEU A 102 2.69 -6.49 -20.10
CA LEU A 102 3.95 -7.03 -19.56
C LEU A 102 5.15 -6.73 -20.46
N GLU A 103 4.98 -6.70 -21.78
CA GLU A 103 6.01 -6.32 -22.74
C GLU A 103 6.39 -4.85 -22.56
N ASN A 104 5.40 -3.95 -22.43
CA ASN A 104 5.63 -2.54 -22.16
C ASN A 104 6.44 -2.32 -20.86
N LEU A 105 6.12 -3.05 -19.78
CA LEU A 105 6.91 -3.00 -18.56
C LEU A 105 8.32 -3.53 -18.75
N LYS A 106 8.49 -4.65 -19.47
CA LYS A 106 9.80 -5.25 -19.80
C LYS A 106 10.66 -4.29 -20.59
N ASP A 107 10.10 -3.59 -21.56
CA ASP A 107 10.81 -2.63 -22.41
C ASP A 107 11.32 -1.41 -21.63
N GLY A 108 10.73 -1.12 -20.48
CA GLY A 108 11.21 -0.12 -19.54
C GLY A 108 12.46 -0.52 -18.75
N ILE A 109 12.92 -1.77 -18.85
CA ILE A 109 14.10 -2.25 -18.13
C ILE A 109 15.38 -1.69 -18.80
N THR A 110 16.14 -0.93 -18.04
CA THR A 110 17.47 -0.43 -18.46
C THR A 110 18.54 -0.91 -17.48
N GLN A 111 19.80 -0.60 -17.80
CA GLN A 111 20.90 -0.87 -16.87
C GLN A 111 20.65 -0.14 -15.54
N ASP A 112 20.95 -0.82 -14.43
CA ASP A 112 20.77 -0.34 -13.06
C ASP A 112 19.29 -0.06 -12.66
N CYS A 113 18.34 -0.52 -13.47
CA CYS A 113 16.92 -0.43 -13.17
C CYS A 113 16.54 -1.46 -12.10
N ILE A 114 15.80 -0.98 -11.08
CA ILE A 114 15.28 -1.83 -10.01
C ILE A 114 13.76 -1.90 -9.99
N GLU A 115 13.11 -0.95 -10.63
CA GLU A 115 11.65 -0.86 -10.72
C GLU A 115 11.27 -0.20 -12.06
N VAL A 116 10.25 -0.75 -12.73
CA VAL A 116 9.58 -0.12 -13.86
C VAL A 116 8.13 0.11 -13.51
N ARG A 117 7.63 1.33 -13.74
CA ARG A 117 6.26 1.75 -13.48
C ARG A 117 5.50 1.97 -14.77
N GLY A 118 4.31 1.43 -14.86
CA GLY A 118 3.33 1.75 -15.89
C GLY A 118 2.17 2.59 -15.34
N ILE A 119 1.31 3.02 -16.23
CA ILE A 119 0.06 3.70 -15.89
C ILE A 119 -1.00 2.64 -15.58
N PHE A 120 -1.89 2.93 -14.63
CA PHE A 120 -3.07 2.12 -14.40
C PHE A 120 -4.35 2.91 -14.66
N CYS A 121 -5.40 2.17 -14.99
CA CYS A 121 -6.76 2.69 -15.09
C CYS A 121 -7.63 2.12 -13.97
N GLN A 122 -8.67 2.85 -13.59
CA GLN A 122 -9.67 2.40 -12.64
C GLN A 122 -11.04 2.36 -13.32
N GLU A 123 -11.76 1.25 -13.19
CA GLU A 123 -13.19 1.21 -13.53
C GLU A 123 -13.97 2.13 -12.61
N ILE A 124 -14.78 3.01 -13.18
CA ILE A 124 -15.65 3.93 -12.41
C ILE A 124 -17.02 3.28 -12.20
N ASP A 125 -17.51 2.56 -13.21
CA ASP A 125 -18.82 1.91 -13.18
C ASP A 125 -18.65 0.45 -13.65
N PRO A 126 -19.04 -0.56 -12.83
CA PRO A 126 -18.95 -1.97 -13.20
C PRO A 126 -19.95 -2.37 -14.30
N ASN A 127 -20.85 -1.49 -14.73
CA ASN A 127 -21.71 -1.73 -15.87
C ASN A 127 -20.85 -1.78 -17.15
N PRO A 128 -20.72 -2.94 -17.83
CA PRO A 128 -19.87 -3.09 -19.00
C PRO A 128 -20.21 -2.16 -20.17
N MET A 129 -21.41 -1.55 -20.16
CA MET A 129 -21.83 -0.53 -21.13
C MET A 129 -21.33 0.89 -20.77
N LYS A 130 -20.77 1.08 -19.58
CA LYS A 130 -20.31 2.37 -19.06
C LYS A 130 -18.90 2.30 -18.45
N VAL A 131 -18.08 1.37 -18.92
CA VAL A 131 -16.68 1.29 -18.47
C VAL A 131 -15.98 2.59 -18.87
N ARG A 132 -15.61 3.38 -17.89
CA ARG A 132 -14.81 4.57 -18.03
C ARG A 132 -13.51 4.37 -17.30
N ALA A 133 -12.48 3.94 -18.02
CA ALA A 133 -11.14 3.92 -17.48
C ALA A 133 -10.62 5.36 -17.41
N MET A 134 -10.13 5.77 -16.23
CA MET A 134 -9.42 7.04 -16.08
C MET A 134 -7.93 6.73 -15.88
N PRO A 135 -7.08 7.15 -16.82
CA PRO A 135 -5.64 7.02 -16.61
C PRO A 135 -5.24 7.90 -15.41
N ARG A 136 -4.64 7.28 -14.41
CA ARG A 136 -3.96 7.97 -13.33
C ARG A 136 -2.47 7.92 -13.60
N MET A 137 -1.89 9.05 -13.92
CA MET A 137 -0.45 9.25 -14.04
C MET A 137 0.09 9.71 -12.69
N ASP A 138 0.03 8.86 -11.70
CA ASP A 138 0.51 9.21 -10.37
C ASP A 138 1.82 8.48 -10.09
N GLU A 139 2.95 9.16 -10.29
CA GLU A 139 4.27 8.61 -9.98
C GLU A 139 4.45 8.28 -8.49
N GLY A 140 3.61 8.85 -7.64
CA GLY A 140 3.66 8.73 -6.19
C GLY A 140 2.73 7.68 -5.57
N HIS A 141 1.87 7.01 -6.36
CA HIS A 141 0.88 6.11 -5.78
C HIS A 141 1.52 4.97 -4.94
N PRO A 142 0.91 4.61 -3.81
CA PRO A 142 1.51 3.64 -2.90
C PRO A 142 1.39 2.19 -3.39
N TRP A 143 0.48 1.90 -4.32
CA TRP A 143 0.16 0.54 -4.74
C TRP A 143 1.30 -0.16 -5.47
N VAL A 144 1.36 -1.49 -5.38
CA VAL A 144 2.39 -2.33 -6.00
C VAL A 144 2.01 -2.84 -7.39
N PHE A 145 0.75 -2.73 -7.77
CA PHE A 145 0.28 -3.15 -9.09
C PHE A 145 0.72 -2.17 -10.21
N GLY A 146 0.71 -2.67 -11.45
CA GLY A 146 1.18 -1.89 -12.60
C GLY A 146 2.68 -1.59 -12.58
N ARG A 147 3.45 -2.36 -11.83
CA ARG A 147 4.90 -2.20 -11.67
C ARG A 147 5.62 -3.53 -11.83
N LEU A 148 6.87 -3.45 -12.24
CA LEU A 148 7.79 -4.57 -12.36
C LEU A 148 9.00 -4.31 -11.46
N TYR A 149 9.35 -5.25 -10.58
CA TYR A 149 10.40 -5.10 -9.59
C TYR A 149 11.54 -6.09 -9.82
N ASN A 150 12.78 -5.64 -9.66
CA ASN A 150 13.94 -6.50 -9.69
C ASN A 150 14.01 -7.37 -8.44
N LEU A 151 13.76 -8.68 -8.60
CA LEU A 151 13.66 -9.60 -7.48
C LEU A 151 15.00 -9.80 -6.74
N LYS A 152 16.13 -9.72 -7.49
CA LYS A 152 17.45 -9.81 -6.88
C LYS A 152 17.72 -8.62 -5.95
N PHE A 153 17.34 -7.42 -6.38
CA PHE A 153 17.44 -6.20 -5.56
C PHE A 153 16.59 -6.33 -4.27
N LEU A 154 15.33 -6.75 -4.40
CA LEU A 154 14.46 -6.95 -3.25
C LEU A 154 15.03 -7.93 -2.24
N LYS A 155 15.48 -9.11 -2.71
CA LYS A 155 16.07 -10.16 -1.85
C LYS A 155 17.39 -9.72 -1.20
N ALA A 156 18.28 -9.06 -1.95
CA ALA A 156 19.57 -8.59 -1.45
C ALA A 156 19.43 -7.48 -0.37
N ASN A 157 18.37 -6.69 -0.45
CA ASN A 157 18.09 -5.62 0.50
C ASN A 157 17.04 -6.02 1.56
N GLU A 158 16.62 -7.28 1.59
CA GLU A 158 15.59 -7.80 2.51
C GLU A 158 14.31 -6.95 2.51
N ILE A 159 13.97 -6.33 1.37
CA ILE A 159 12.73 -5.56 1.23
C ILE A 159 11.59 -6.55 1.09
N LYS A 160 10.74 -6.59 2.10
CA LYS A 160 9.62 -7.53 2.24
C LYS A 160 8.35 -6.80 2.63
N PHE A 161 7.22 -7.41 2.26
CA PHE A 161 5.94 -7.03 2.83
C PHE A 161 5.88 -7.41 4.30
N SER A 162 5.21 -6.57 5.09
CA SER A 162 4.90 -6.87 6.49
C SER A 162 3.48 -7.44 6.63
N ALA A 163 3.12 -7.84 7.85
CA ALA A 163 1.79 -8.36 8.16
C ALA A 163 0.72 -7.25 8.31
N LEU A 164 0.94 -6.06 7.74
CA LEU A 164 -0.08 -5.03 7.71
C LEU A 164 -1.29 -5.50 6.89
N ARG A 165 -2.48 -5.19 7.37
CA ARG A 165 -3.74 -5.49 6.66
C ARG A 165 -4.13 -4.41 5.66
N ALA A 166 -3.63 -3.19 5.86
CA ALA A 166 -3.79 -2.06 4.96
C ALA A 166 -2.48 -1.26 4.89
N MET A 167 -2.20 -0.63 3.76
CA MET A 167 -1.00 0.17 3.49
C MET A 167 0.32 -0.63 3.47
N GLU A 168 0.26 -1.95 3.38
CA GLU A 168 1.42 -2.82 3.18
C GLU A 168 2.16 -2.50 1.88
N ASP A 169 1.42 -2.10 0.84
CA ASP A 169 1.94 -1.63 -0.44
C ASP A 169 2.75 -0.34 -0.28
N GLY A 170 2.20 0.61 0.49
CA GLY A 170 2.86 1.87 0.81
C GLY A 170 4.17 1.63 1.54
N GLU A 171 4.15 0.82 2.60
CA GLU A 171 5.36 0.45 3.34
C GLU A 171 6.42 -0.15 2.43
N PHE A 172 6.03 -1.10 1.58
CA PHE A 172 6.93 -1.78 0.65
C PHE A 172 7.59 -0.79 -0.32
N ASN A 173 6.82 0.08 -0.97
CA ASN A 173 7.32 1.07 -1.91
C ASN A 173 8.17 2.15 -1.23
N TRP A 174 7.82 2.59 -0.01
CA TRP A 174 8.62 3.55 0.75
C TRP A 174 9.97 2.97 1.15
N LYS A 175 10.04 1.69 1.53
CA LYS A 175 11.32 0.99 1.75
C LYS A 175 12.21 1.03 0.51
N ILE A 176 11.66 0.77 -0.68
CA ILE A 176 12.41 0.85 -1.94
C ILE A 176 12.94 2.27 -2.16
N ARG A 177 12.07 3.28 -2.14
CA ARG A 177 12.45 4.68 -2.39
C ARG A 177 13.56 5.17 -1.47
N MET A 178 13.42 4.92 -0.17
CA MET A 178 14.44 5.34 0.80
C MET A 178 15.73 4.52 0.72
N SER A 179 15.68 3.29 0.20
CA SER A 179 16.87 2.42 0.11
C SER A 179 17.78 2.74 -1.08
N ILE A 180 17.29 3.47 -2.08
CA ILE A 180 18.09 3.77 -3.30
C ILE A 180 18.78 5.13 -3.27
N GLU A 181 18.53 5.96 -2.26
CA GLU A 181 19.15 7.26 -2.18
C GLU A 181 20.69 7.16 -2.11
N GLY A 182 21.35 7.93 -2.96
CA GLY A 182 22.82 7.93 -3.05
C GLY A 182 23.42 6.80 -3.87
N PHE A 183 22.59 5.91 -4.44
CA PHE A 183 23.04 4.84 -5.33
C PHE A 183 22.67 5.15 -6.79
N PRO A 184 23.44 4.66 -7.77
CA PRO A 184 23.16 4.85 -9.21
C PRO A 184 22.01 3.95 -9.69
N LEU A 185 21.06 3.63 -8.82
CA LEU A 185 19.91 2.79 -9.12
C LEU A 185 18.76 3.62 -9.68
N LYS A 186 17.99 3.04 -10.59
CA LYS A 186 16.94 3.74 -11.33
C LYS A 186 15.57 3.12 -11.13
N ILE A 187 14.59 4.01 -11.03
CA ILE A 187 13.17 3.69 -11.19
C ILE A 187 12.75 4.30 -12.52
N ASN A 188 12.34 3.46 -13.45
CA ASN A 188 11.89 3.90 -14.78
C ASN A 188 10.37 3.96 -14.83
N SER A 189 9.84 4.83 -15.68
CA SER A 189 8.41 4.91 -15.98
C SER A 189 8.17 4.72 -17.46
N VAL A 190 7.12 3.99 -17.82
CA VAL A 190 6.63 3.83 -19.17
C VAL A 190 5.27 4.50 -19.31
N GLU A 191 5.11 5.35 -20.31
CA GLU A 191 3.85 6.08 -20.58
C GLU A 191 2.84 5.17 -21.29
N LYS A 192 2.59 4.00 -20.69
CA LYS A 192 1.66 2.99 -21.20
C LYS A 192 0.73 2.54 -20.09
N VAL A 193 -0.54 2.38 -20.42
CA VAL A 193 -1.50 1.76 -19.52
C VAL A 193 -1.22 0.26 -19.48
N VAL A 194 -0.94 -0.27 -18.30
CA VAL A 194 -0.57 -1.69 -18.12
C VAL A 194 -1.53 -2.46 -17.21
N TYR A 195 -2.33 -1.74 -16.42
CA TYR A 195 -3.16 -2.34 -15.39
C TYR A 195 -4.56 -1.74 -15.37
N LEU A 196 -5.58 -2.56 -15.17
CA LEU A 196 -6.95 -2.14 -14.97
C LEU A 196 -7.42 -2.59 -13.58
N TRP A 197 -7.58 -1.61 -12.69
CA TRP A 197 -8.22 -1.81 -11.40
C TRP A 197 -9.73 -1.86 -11.58
N ARG A 198 -10.31 -3.03 -11.36
CA ARG A 198 -11.73 -3.29 -11.59
C ARG A 198 -12.57 -2.96 -10.36
N LYS A 199 -13.80 -2.51 -10.62
CA LYS A 199 -14.84 -2.43 -9.61
C LYS A 199 -15.70 -3.68 -9.70
N GLY A 200 -15.67 -4.57 -8.74
CA GLY A 200 -16.57 -5.73 -8.84
C GLY A 200 -16.46 -6.76 -7.73
N SER A 201 -15.45 -6.70 -6.89
CA SER A 201 -15.31 -7.63 -5.76
C SER A 201 -16.03 -7.12 -4.52
N ASP A 202 -17.05 -7.85 -4.04
CA ASP A 202 -17.73 -7.56 -2.76
C ASP A 202 -16.82 -7.80 -1.54
N HIS A 203 -15.62 -8.33 -1.76
CA HIS A 203 -14.63 -8.67 -0.74
C HIS A 203 -13.41 -7.74 -0.74
N SER A 204 -13.43 -6.66 -1.54
CA SER A 204 -12.33 -5.69 -1.57
C SER A 204 -12.21 -4.96 -0.23
N ILE A 205 -11.02 -4.98 0.37
CA ILE A 205 -10.72 -4.26 1.64
C ILE A 205 -11.06 -2.78 1.51
N THR A 206 -10.87 -2.18 0.33
CA THR A 206 -11.19 -0.78 0.07
C THR A 206 -12.69 -0.48 -0.01
N ARG A 207 -13.54 -1.50 -0.01
CA ARG A 207 -15.01 -1.39 -0.11
C ARG A 207 -15.77 -1.91 1.10
N ILE A 208 -15.11 -2.64 1.98
CA ILE A 208 -15.72 -3.08 3.24
C ILE A 208 -16.05 -1.82 4.05
N GLY A 209 -17.33 -1.60 4.33
CA GLY A 209 -17.81 -0.43 5.08
C GLY A 209 -18.42 0.70 4.23
N ILE A 210 -18.47 0.57 2.90
CA ILE A 210 -19.27 1.45 2.04
C ILE A 210 -20.70 0.88 1.94
N GLU A 211 -21.37 0.66 3.06
CA GLU A 211 -22.82 0.62 3.08
C GLU A 211 -23.28 2.04 3.39
N GLU A 212 -24.15 2.55 2.49
CA GLU A 212 -24.68 3.89 2.48
C GLU A 212 -25.30 4.28 3.84
N ASN A 213 -24.55 5.06 4.63
CA ASN A 213 -25.15 6.04 5.49
C ASN A 213 -24.93 7.40 4.85
N ASP A 214 -25.90 7.89 4.12
CA ASP A 214 -25.96 9.22 3.49
C ASP A 214 -24.81 9.60 2.53
N GLY A 215 -24.22 8.62 1.82
CA GLY A 215 -23.35 8.91 0.68
C GLY A 215 -21.89 9.23 1.01
N GLU A 216 -21.42 9.04 2.25
CA GLU A 216 -20.02 9.28 2.64
C GLU A 216 -19.27 7.97 2.94
N PRO A 217 -18.17 7.66 2.24
CA PRO A 217 -17.30 6.53 2.54
C PRO A 217 -16.39 6.86 3.73
N LEU A 218 -16.97 6.94 4.93
CA LEU A 218 -16.26 7.44 6.13
C LEU A 218 -15.20 6.48 6.65
N TYR A 219 -15.45 5.19 6.58
CA TYR A 219 -14.71 4.20 7.35
C TYR A 219 -13.38 3.75 6.74
N ASN A 220 -13.33 3.47 5.45
CA ASN A 220 -12.10 3.00 4.80
C ASN A 220 -10.93 3.97 4.90
N TRP A 221 -11.23 5.28 4.88
CA TRP A 221 -10.21 6.30 4.98
C TRP A 221 -9.51 6.28 6.33
N ASP A 222 -10.25 6.07 7.42
CA ASP A 222 -9.71 6.11 8.78
C ASP A 222 -8.88 4.88 9.10
N LEU A 223 -9.30 3.68 8.66
CA LEU A 223 -8.46 2.48 8.73
C LEU A 223 -7.17 2.63 7.93
N CYS A 224 -7.24 3.24 6.74
CA CYS A 224 -6.06 3.56 5.96
C CYS A 224 -5.11 4.49 6.70
N GLN A 225 -5.62 5.43 7.52
CA GLN A 225 -4.75 6.34 8.30
C GLN A 225 -3.99 5.63 9.42
N VAL A 226 -4.63 4.69 10.12
CA VAL A 226 -3.94 3.85 11.13
C VAL A 226 -2.87 2.99 10.44
N GLY A 227 -3.23 2.34 9.34
CA GLY A 227 -2.31 1.54 8.52
C GLY A 227 -1.16 2.38 7.96
N ALA A 228 -1.44 3.57 7.43
CA ALA A 228 -0.42 4.48 6.89
C ALA A 228 0.58 4.94 7.96
N THR A 229 0.12 5.18 9.18
CA THR A 229 1.01 5.53 10.29
C THR A 229 1.95 4.38 10.63
N ALA A 230 1.42 3.17 10.78
CA ALA A 230 2.23 1.98 11.05
C ALA A 230 3.21 1.68 9.91
N ALA A 231 2.74 1.75 8.66
CA ALA A 231 3.55 1.56 7.47
C ALA A 231 4.72 2.54 7.38
N ALA A 232 4.46 3.83 7.64
CA ALA A 232 5.50 4.86 7.63
C ALA A 232 6.54 4.63 8.74
N ILE A 233 6.10 4.32 9.96
CA ILE A 233 7.00 4.00 11.08
C ILE A 233 7.88 2.79 10.74
N ASN A 234 7.30 1.71 10.22
CA ASN A 234 8.02 0.50 9.85
C ASN A 234 9.06 0.79 8.76
N ALA A 235 8.67 1.52 7.69
CA ALA A 235 9.57 1.87 6.60
C ALA A 235 10.75 2.74 7.07
N ILE A 236 10.49 3.75 7.91
CA ILE A 236 11.54 4.61 8.50
C ILE A 236 12.50 3.78 9.35
N LYS A 237 12.00 2.97 10.28
CA LYS A 237 12.82 2.14 11.15
C LYS A 237 13.65 1.12 10.36
N PHE A 238 13.04 0.49 9.35
CA PHE A 238 13.73 -0.43 8.46
C PHE A 238 14.91 0.24 7.73
N CYS A 239 14.69 1.42 7.15
CA CYS A 239 15.71 2.14 6.39
C CYS A 239 16.78 2.75 7.29
N LYS A 240 16.42 3.30 8.46
CA LYS A 240 17.39 3.81 9.46
C LYS A 240 18.37 2.75 9.92
N LYS A 241 17.93 1.53 10.13
CA LYS A 241 18.80 0.41 10.53
C LYS A 241 19.91 0.14 9.50
N ARG A 242 19.68 0.44 8.23
CA ARG A 242 20.62 0.21 7.12
C ARG A 242 21.48 1.43 6.79
N ASN A 243 20.87 2.60 6.78
CA ASN A 243 21.54 3.86 6.50
C ASN A 243 20.97 4.99 7.36
N PRO A 244 21.49 5.18 8.60
CA PRO A 244 20.95 6.15 9.55
C PRO A 244 21.10 7.60 9.11
N PHE A 245 21.99 7.90 8.15
CA PHE A 245 22.29 9.25 7.67
C PHE A 245 21.64 9.58 6.31
N ASN A 246 20.61 8.85 5.94
CA ASN A 246 19.91 9.02 4.67
C ASN A 246 18.95 10.24 4.74
N GLY A 247 19.20 11.24 3.90
CA GLY A 247 18.40 12.48 3.84
C GLY A 247 16.96 12.25 3.38
N SER A 248 16.70 11.23 2.54
CA SER A 248 15.33 10.84 2.16
C SER A 248 14.51 10.37 3.35
N ILE A 249 15.13 9.68 4.31
CA ILE A 249 14.43 9.27 5.55
C ILE A 249 14.00 10.50 6.33
N THR A 250 14.91 11.47 6.51
CA THR A 250 14.61 12.72 7.22
C THR A 250 13.49 13.47 6.52
N ARG A 251 13.60 13.67 5.22
CA ARG A 251 12.58 14.35 4.43
C ARG A 251 11.24 13.62 4.52
N PHE A 252 11.20 12.32 4.29
CA PHE A 252 9.98 11.51 4.37
C PHE A 252 9.36 11.57 5.77
N THR A 253 10.17 11.57 6.85
CA THR A 253 9.66 11.68 8.22
C THR A 253 8.96 13.02 8.43
N VAL A 254 9.51 14.12 7.90
CA VAL A 254 8.86 15.44 7.99
C VAL A 254 7.57 15.48 7.17
N GLU A 255 7.61 14.97 5.93
CA GLU A 255 6.43 14.90 5.04
C GLU A 255 5.29 14.16 5.72
N MET A 256 5.56 12.98 6.27
CA MET A 256 4.55 12.17 6.96
C MET A 256 4.01 12.83 8.24
N PHE A 257 4.85 13.57 8.97
CA PHE A 257 4.38 14.27 10.17
C PHE A 257 3.46 15.46 9.81
N VAL A 258 3.81 16.21 8.77
CA VAL A 258 2.96 17.29 8.24
C VAL A 258 1.63 16.73 7.70
N ASP A 259 1.67 15.59 7.02
CA ASP A 259 0.44 14.88 6.58
C ASP A 259 -0.47 14.52 7.77
N LYS A 260 0.09 14.05 8.90
CA LYS A 260 -0.70 13.77 10.11
C LYS A 260 -1.37 15.01 10.70
N TYR A 261 -0.75 16.17 10.58
CA TYR A 261 -1.38 17.42 10.98
C TYR A 261 -2.61 17.73 10.10
N PHE A 262 -2.48 17.68 8.78
CA PHE A 262 -3.61 17.93 7.88
C PHE A 262 -4.74 16.93 8.08
N THR A 263 -4.41 15.65 8.22
CA THR A 263 -5.37 14.59 8.53
C THR A 263 -6.14 14.88 9.82
N TYR A 264 -5.46 15.29 10.88
CA TYR A 264 -6.10 15.64 12.16
C TYR A 264 -7.04 16.83 12.04
N ILE A 265 -6.59 17.93 11.40
CA ILE A 265 -7.43 19.13 11.19
C ILE A 265 -8.67 18.78 10.37
N GLN A 266 -8.52 17.98 9.32
CA GLN A 266 -9.62 17.51 8.49
C GLN A 266 -10.63 16.68 9.30
N CYS A 267 -10.15 15.81 10.20
CA CYS A 267 -11.01 15.05 11.09
C CYS A 267 -11.79 15.92 12.07
N LEU A 268 -11.15 16.94 12.65
CA LEU A 268 -11.85 17.86 13.57
C LEU A 268 -13.07 18.50 12.92
N GLU A 269 -12.99 18.85 11.64
CA GLU A 269 -14.05 19.58 10.92
C GLU A 269 -15.08 18.66 10.26
N LYS A 270 -14.61 17.56 9.64
CA LYS A 270 -15.48 16.72 8.81
C LYS A 270 -15.86 15.39 9.47
N LYS A 271 -15.03 14.88 10.40
CA LYS A 271 -15.16 13.54 10.99
C LYS A 271 -14.76 13.51 12.47
N PRO A 272 -15.44 14.32 13.31
CA PRO A 272 -14.99 14.56 14.70
C PRO A 272 -14.88 13.28 15.54
N MET A 273 -15.61 12.21 15.20
CA MET A 273 -15.52 10.93 15.92
C MET A 273 -14.13 10.29 15.82
N PHE A 274 -13.41 10.51 14.72
CA PHE A 274 -12.06 9.98 14.50
C PHE A 274 -10.93 10.95 14.89
N ALA A 275 -11.27 12.14 15.39
CA ALA A 275 -10.26 13.15 15.70
C ALA A 275 -9.28 12.70 16.80
N LYS A 276 -9.78 12.03 17.85
CA LYS A 276 -8.92 11.48 18.91
C LYS A 276 -7.94 10.45 18.39
N GLU A 277 -8.40 9.52 17.54
CA GLU A 277 -7.58 8.48 16.94
C GLU A 277 -6.52 9.07 16.01
N ASN A 278 -6.88 10.05 15.18
CA ASN A 278 -5.92 10.70 14.29
C ASN A 278 -4.92 11.57 15.05
N PHE A 279 -5.32 12.20 16.15
CA PHE A 279 -4.39 12.87 17.04
C PHE A 279 -3.42 11.88 17.69
N PHE A 280 -3.93 10.73 18.14
CA PHE A 280 -3.09 9.65 18.67
C PHE A 280 -2.09 9.14 17.63
N ASN A 281 -2.52 8.92 16.38
CA ASN A 281 -1.64 8.48 15.28
C ASN A 281 -0.51 9.49 15.03
N ALA A 282 -0.82 10.79 15.09
CA ALA A 282 0.20 11.84 14.98
C ALA A 282 1.17 11.84 16.18
N LYS A 283 0.65 11.70 17.40
CA LYS A 283 1.43 11.59 18.63
C LYS A 283 2.35 10.37 18.61
N ARG A 284 1.83 9.23 18.20
CA ARG A 284 2.62 8.01 17.99
C ARG A 284 3.75 8.24 17.00
N PHE A 285 3.45 8.80 15.83
CA PHE A 285 4.45 9.07 14.80
C PHE A 285 5.52 10.06 15.28
N TYR A 286 5.12 11.10 16.02
CA TYR A 286 6.04 12.02 16.65
C TYR A 286 7.04 11.29 17.57
N HIS A 287 6.53 10.51 18.52
CA HIS A 287 7.37 9.84 19.52
C HIS A 287 8.25 8.74 18.93
N GLU A 288 7.77 8.03 17.93
CA GLU A 288 8.49 6.90 17.34
C GLU A 288 9.46 7.28 16.22
N CYS A 289 9.29 8.44 15.57
CA CYS A 289 10.08 8.82 14.41
C CYS A 289 10.53 10.30 14.40
N TYR A 290 9.59 11.26 14.57
CA TYR A 290 9.87 12.67 14.33
C TYR A 290 10.74 13.31 15.41
N LYS A 291 10.53 12.99 16.67
CA LYS A 291 11.25 13.52 17.84
C LYS A 291 12.78 13.40 17.70
N GLU A 292 13.26 12.33 17.09
CA GLU A 292 14.71 12.11 16.93
C GLU A 292 15.36 13.08 15.92
N ILE A 293 14.59 13.58 14.98
CA ILE A 293 15.09 14.47 13.91
C ILE A 293 14.67 15.92 14.08
N GLU A 294 13.79 16.21 15.02
CA GLU A 294 13.19 17.54 15.20
C GLU A 294 14.24 18.67 15.24
N ASN A 295 15.31 18.49 16.03
CA ASN A 295 16.37 19.50 16.17
C ASN A 295 17.28 19.61 14.93
N GLN A 296 17.12 18.75 13.94
CA GLN A 296 17.92 18.77 12.70
C GLN A 296 17.20 19.49 11.57
N ILE A 297 15.92 19.85 11.78
CA ILE A 297 15.07 20.43 10.75
C ILE A 297 15.01 21.94 10.94
N SER A 298 15.48 22.68 9.92
CA SER A 298 15.32 24.13 9.93
C SER A 298 13.87 24.53 9.69
N GLU A 299 13.47 25.68 10.23
CA GLU A 299 12.14 26.25 10.02
C GLU A 299 11.81 26.43 8.52
N ASP A 300 12.81 26.79 7.71
CA ASP A 300 12.65 26.97 6.26
C ASP A 300 12.30 25.65 5.53
N ILE A 301 12.95 24.54 5.93
CA ILE A 301 12.65 23.20 5.38
C ILE A 301 11.23 22.80 5.76
N LEU A 302 10.87 22.97 7.03
CA LEU A 302 9.55 22.66 7.53
C LEU A 302 8.46 23.47 6.82
N LYS A 303 8.69 24.77 6.66
CA LYS A 303 7.78 25.68 5.95
C LYS A 303 7.60 25.29 4.48
N LYS A 304 8.69 24.91 3.80
CA LYS A 304 8.64 24.43 2.41
C LYS A 304 7.81 23.17 2.28
N ILE A 305 8.05 22.17 3.12
CA ILE A 305 7.31 20.90 3.11
C ILE A 305 5.84 21.14 3.44
N TYR A 306 5.55 21.95 4.44
CA TYR A 306 4.19 22.35 4.80
C TYR A 306 3.44 22.98 3.61
N THR A 307 4.09 23.90 2.89
CA THR A 307 3.47 24.57 1.74
C THR A 307 3.18 23.59 0.60
N MET A 308 4.06 22.63 0.35
CA MET A 308 3.84 21.58 -0.64
C MET A 308 2.63 20.70 -0.27
N HIS A 309 2.61 20.20 0.96
CA HIS A 309 1.49 19.38 1.45
C HIS A 309 0.18 20.15 1.52
N TYR A 310 0.20 21.43 1.86
CA TYR A 310 -1.00 22.26 1.80
C TYR A 310 -1.56 22.35 0.37
N ALA A 311 -0.70 22.47 -0.64
CA ALA A 311 -1.13 22.49 -2.03
C ALA A 311 -1.77 21.16 -2.45
N ASP A 312 -1.19 20.04 -2.02
CA ASP A 312 -1.69 18.69 -2.31
C ASP A 312 -3.05 18.43 -1.64
N HIS A 313 -3.24 18.92 -0.41
CA HIS A 313 -4.49 18.79 0.35
C HIS A 313 -5.47 19.95 0.14
N SER A 314 -5.19 20.91 -0.73
CA SER A 314 -6.00 22.13 -0.87
C SER A 314 -7.46 21.85 -1.22
N SER A 315 -7.74 20.81 -2.01
CA SER A 315 -9.12 20.40 -2.33
C SER A 315 -9.87 19.87 -1.11
N ASP A 316 -9.18 19.14 -0.24
CA ASP A 316 -9.74 18.53 0.96
C ASP A 316 -9.93 19.54 2.09
N MET A 317 -9.13 20.61 2.03
CA MET A 317 -9.14 21.72 2.99
C MET A 317 -10.03 22.89 2.58
N VAL A 318 -10.76 22.78 1.47
CA VAL A 318 -11.69 23.85 1.03
C VAL A 318 -12.74 24.13 2.12
N GLY A 319 -12.78 25.40 2.57
CA GLY A 319 -13.69 25.85 3.62
C GLY A 319 -13.24 25.53 5.05
N ILE A 320 -12.11 24.85 5.25
CA ILE A 320 -11.56 24.58 6.57
C ILE A 320 -10.61 25.72 6.97
N ILE A 321 -10.92 26.37 8.08
CA ILE A 321 -10.00 27.27 8.78
C ILE A 321 -9.36 26.45 9.91
N PRO A 322 -8.04 26.15 9.85
CA PRO A 322 -7.40 25.34 10.86
C PRO A 322 -7.64 25.91 12.26
N SER A 323 -8.27 25.15 13.14
CA SER A 323 -8.49 25.52 14.55
C SER A 323 -7.19 25.58 15.35
N LEU A 324 -6.14 24.92 14.86
CA LEU A 324 -4.78 24.93 15.39
C LEU A 324 -3.79 25.16 14.25
N THR A 325 -2.79 26.03 14.45
CA THR A 325 -1.64 26.07 13.55
C THR A 325 -0.78 24.81 13.72
N PHE A 326 0.10 24.54 12.76
CA PHE A 326 1.03 23.40 12.86
C PHE A 326 1.90 23.47 14.14
N PHE A 327 2.36 24.62 14.53
CA PHE A 327 3.17 24.78 15.75
C PHE A 327 2.37 24.58 17.03
N GLN A 328 1.13 25.08 17.09
CA GLN A 328 0.23 24.79 18.21
C GLN A 328 -0.12 23.30 18.32
N PHE A 329 -0.29 22.63 17.18
CA PHE A 329 -0.49 21.20 17.14
C PHE A 329 0.74 20.45 17.66
N LEU A 330 1.95 20.83 17.22
CA LEU A 330 3.21 20.27 17.69
C LEU A 330 3.40 20.45 19.20
N ASP A 331 3.15 21.66 19.72
CA ASP A 331 3.22 21.94 21.15
C ASP A 331 2.23 21.10 21.96
N LYS A 332 1.01 20.91 21.43
CA LYS A 332 0.02 20.05 22.04
C LYS A 332 0.49 18.58 22.10
N ILE A 333 1.05 18.05 21.02
CA ILE A 333 1.61 16.68 21.01
C ILE A 333 2.72 16.53 22.06
N LYS A 334 3.60 17.52 22.18
CA LYS A 334 4.72 17.50 23.15
C LYS A 334 4.28 17.56 24.59
N SER A 335 3.18 18.24 24.87
CA SER A 335 2.67 18.43 26.25
C SER A 335 1.87 17.25 26.78
N GLU A 336 1.47 16.31 25.92
CA GLU A 336 0.67 15.15 26.29
C GLU A 336 1.53 13.89 26.42
N ASP A 337 1.27 13.08 27.44
CA ASP A 337 1.91 11.79 27.62
C ASP A 337 1.54 10.82 26.49
N TYR A 338 2.52 10.03 26.03
CA TYR A 338 2.31 8.96 25.07
C TYR A 338 2.34 7.60 25.77
N ARG A 339 1.18 6.93 25.84
CA ARG A 339 1.00 5.63 26.53
C ARG A 339 0.94 4.43 25.58
N GLY A 340 1.23 4.67 24.29
CA GLY A 340 1.29 3.59 23.30
C GLY A 340 -0.03 2.84 23.14
N LYS A 341 0.03 1.51 23.18
CA LYS A 341 -1.13 0.64 22.96
C LYS A 341 -2.30 0.91 23.93
N GLU A 342 -2.00 1.18 25.19
CA GLU A 342 -3.03 1.43 26.21
C GLU A 342 -3.91 2.63 25.84
N GLU A 343 -3.32 3.72 25.40
CA GLU A 343 -4.04 4.91 24.95
C GLU A 343 -4.86 4.64 23.68
N PHE A 344 -4.31 3.87 22.76
CA PHE A 344 -5.00 3.46 21.53
C PHE A 344 -6.25 2.63 21.86
N ASP A 345 -6.11 1.63 22.72
CA ASP A 345 -7.22 0.75 23.12
C ASP A 345 -8.34 1.54 23.82
N GLU A 346 -8.00 2.52 24.67
CA GLU A 346 -8.98 3.42 25.29
C GLU A 346 -9.76 4.24 24.24
N ILE A 347 -9.03 4.87 23.29
CA ILE A 347 -9.65 5.68 22.24
C ILE A 347 -10.57 4.81 21.37
N ARG A 348 -10.13 3.60 21.01
CA ARG A 348 -10.93 2.66 20.20
C ARG A 348 -12.19 2.22 20.94
N SER A 349 -12.15 2.02 22.26
CA SER A 349 -13.31 1.64 23.05
C SER A 349 -14.41 2.72 23.10
N GLU A 350 -14.08 3.97 22.80
CA GLU A 350 -15.04 5.08 22.74
C GLU A 350 -15.72 5.22 21.35
N LEU A 351 -15.22 4.50 20.33
CA LEU A 351 -15.81 4.56 18.99
C LEU A 351 -17.20 3.85 18.97
N PRO A 352 -18.08 4.23 18.05
CA PRO A 352 -19.36 3.57 17.89
C PRO A 352 -19.22 2.06 17.65
N GLU A 353 -20.15 1.26 18.20
CA GLU A 353 -20.15 -0.20 18.09
C GLU A 353 -20.07 -0.68 16.63
N TRP A 354 -20.73 -0.01 15.71
CA TRP A 354 -20.69 -0.35 14.29
C TRP A 354 -19.29 -0.19 13.66
N VAL A 355 -18.46 0.75 14.16
CA VAL A 355 -17.05 0.89 13.74
C VAL A 355 -16.26 -0.32 14.19
N ILE A 356 -16.45 -0.74 15.47
CA ILE A 356 -15.77 -1.90 16.05
C ILE A 356 -16.16 -3.18 15.31
N GLU A 357 -17.44 -3.35 14.97
CA GLU A 357 -17.93 -4.49 14.20
C GLU A 357 -17.32 -4.54 12.79
N LEU A 358 -17.16 -3.38 12.14
CA LEU A 358 -16.52 -3.31 10.83
C LEU A 358 -15.05 -3.67 10.90
N ASP A 359 -14.31 -3.25 11.93
CA ASP A 359 -12.94 -3.64 12.17
C ASP A 359 -12.80 -5.15 12.28
N MET A 360 -13.66 -5.78 13.06
CA MET A 360 -13.67 -7.25 13.21
C MET A 360 -14.01 -7.96 11.90
N LYS A 361 -14.95 -7.43 11.11
CA LYS A 361 -15.32 -8.01 9.80
C LYS A 361 -14.24 -7.83 8.76
N SER A 362 -13.58 -6.67 8.73
CA SER A 362 -12.53 -6.36 7.75
C SER A 362 -11.21 -7.06 8.06
N GLY A 363 -10.94 -7.36 9.33
CA GLY A 363 -9.66 -7.86 9.81
C GLY A 363 -8.48 -6.92 9.50
N VAL A 364 -8.76 -5.63 9.24
CA VAL A 364 -7.75 -4.63 8.88
C VAL A 364 -6.84 -4.31 10.06
N LEU A 365 -7.40 -4.23 11.26
CA LEU A 365 -6.62 -4.27 12.47
C LEU A 365 -6.36 -5.74 12.81
N GLY A 366 -5.11 -6.15 12.97
CA GLY A 366 -4.77 -7.51 13.38
C GLY A 366 -5.47 -7.90 14.69
N GLU A 367 -5.44 -9.18 15.05
CA GLU A 367 -6.09 -9.74 16.25
C GLU A 367 -5.77 -8.96 17.55
N GLU A 368 -4.71 -8.15 17.56
CA GLU A 368 -4.29 -7.34 18.70
C GLU A 368 -4.69 -5.85 18.59
N GLY A 369 -5.49 -5.45 17.60
CA GLY A 369 -6.03 -4.09 17.44
C GLY A 369 -5.01 -2.99 17.12
N TYR A 370 -3.76 -3.22 17.38
CA TYR A 370 -2.65 -2.28 17.21
C TYR A 370 -1.68 -2.86 16.19
N VAL A 371 -1.65 -2.28 15.01
CA VAL A 371 -0.82 -2.83 13.92
C VAL A 371 0.64 -2.57 14.23
N TYR A 372 1.27 -3.56 14.79
CA TYR A 372 2.72 -3.67 14.87
C TYR A 372 3.21 -4.84 14.08
N VAL A 373 4.15 -4.58 13.20
CA VAL A 373 5.11 -5.60 12.85
C VAL A 373 6.45 -4.95 12.70
N ILE A 374 7.18 -4.96 13.75
CA ILE A 374 8.61 -5.04 13.60
C ILE A 374 8.92 -6.46 14.01
N ASP A 375 9.19 -7.29 13.03
CA ASP A 375 9.82 -8.56 13.30
C ASP A 375 11.27 -8.25 13.72
N GLU A 376 11.44 -7.97 15.00
CA GLU A 376 12.75 -7.78 15.63
C GLU A 376 13.41 -9.11 15.96
N LYS A 377 13.03 -10.18 15.32
CA LYS A 377 13.65 -11.46 15.61
C LYS A 377 14.48 -11.95 14.45
N LYS A 378 15.69 -11.73 14.70
CA LYS A 378 16.93 -12.53 14.74
C LYS A 378 17.69 -12.56 13.48
#